data_384b8dc1474a57207004467b3a45296c
#
_entry.id   384b8dc1474a57207004467b3a45296c
#
_cell.length_a   1.000
_cell.length_b   1.000
_cell.length_c   1.000
_cell.angle_alpha   90.00
_cell.angle_beta   90.00
_cell.angle_gamma   90.00
#
_symmetry.space_group_name_H-M   'P 1'
#
loop_
_entity.id
_entity.type
_entity.pdbx_description
1 polymer ?
#
loop_
_entity_poly.entity_id
_entity_poly.type
_entity_poly.pdbx_seq_one_letter_code
_entity_poly.pdbx_strand_id
1 'polypeptide(L)'
;MREDSAISLENVTFTYEGDVVALRDLNLTARRGEFVVVLGANGAGKSTLCYLTSGIVPHIYGGRRRGNVRLVDLDPWDEPLYITAQRCGVLMQDPEVQLFMPTLKAELAFGPANLGVPREEILRRVQEALALVRLEGLEEHNPRDLSGGQKQRAALASVLTMQPQVLILDEPTSQLDPLGRWEVGEAIERLKRAGDLTIVMTTHETEEVLHLADQVLVLEGGETILQGSPAEVFSQTRRLEQAGVKTPALIQIQARLGLKDADRPGGWSLTVSEVADRVREALGKGQLALRPEAVPPPPALHNSGPVVLEARNLTVEYPGPPPVTALRDVRLEIRQGEFVGIIGQNGSGKSTLVKCFVGLLRPKKGEVMFQGQNLRRFSVGEIARRIGLVLQNPDYQLFTVSCRDEVRFGLRNVGVPEEEIDPRVDEALRRVGLEAYADLFPFRLSFGDRRKLAVAATMALGPEVLIMDEPTTAQDHRGRYQLAELARRFHEEGGTVLMITHDVDLIARYAQRLIVMHEGRILLDGPTPEVFAQVEELRKSFVVPPVAAQLAQALAPLGVPPHITTLDELTRVLVPRTPQVEGE
;
A
#
# COMPACT_ATOMS: atom_id res chain seq x y z
N MET A 1 11.78 12.84 36.13
CA MET A 1 12.32 12.21 34.91
C MET A 1 11.92 10.74 34.99
N ARG A 2 11.22 10.23 33.98
CA ARG A 2 10.74 8.82 34.02
C ARG A 2 11.92 7.94 33.61
N GLU A 3 12.52 7.22 34.56
CA GLU A 3 13.67 6.33 34.38
C GLU A 3 13.44 5.14 33.43
N ASP A 4 12.20 4.97 32.93
CA ASP A 4 11.76 3.80 32.16
C ASP A 4 11.44 4.12 30.67
N SER A 5 11.85 5.30 30.15
CA SER A 5 11.61 5.66 28.75
C SER A 5 12.80 5.28 27.85
N ALA A 6 12.51 4.62 26.71
CA ALA A 6 13.49 4.37 25.66
C ALA A 6 13.61 5.54 24.68
N ILE A 7 12.50 6.27 24.46
CA ILE A 7 12.46 7.47 23.63
C ILE A 7 11.67 8.55 24.37
N SER A 8 12.18 9.78 24.38
CA SER A 8 11.46 10.97 24.84
C SER A 8 11.69 12.15 23.91
N LEU A 9 10.63 12.73 23.40
CA LEU A 9 10.64 14.00 22.66
C LEU A 9 9.79 14.99 23.45
N GLU A 10 10.38 16.17 23.75
CA GLU A 10 9.71 17.23 24.52
C GLU A 10 9.76 18.54 23.76
N ASN A 11 8.56 19.01 23.33
CA ASN A 11 8.35 20.25 22.58
C ASN A 11 9.27 20.39 21.35
N VAL A 12 9.39 19.29 20.59
CA VAL A 12 10.34 19.19 19.47
C VAL A 12 9.78 19.86 18.24
N THR A 13 10.48 20.88 17.75
CA THR A 13 10.26 21.51 16.45
C THR A 13 11.49 21.31 15.58
N PHE A 14 11.30 20.82 14.37
CA PHE A 14 12.38 20.60 13.42
C PHE A 14 12.10 21.27 12.07
N THR A 15 13.10 21.99 11.57
CA THR A 15 13.05 22.72 10.29
C THR A 15 14.25 22.31 9.43
N TYR A 16 13.96 21.78 8.23
CA TYR A 16 15.00 21.49 7.23
C TYR A 16 15.62 22.76 6.66
N GLU A 17 16.74 22.64 5.95
CA GLU A 17 17.30 23.71 5.15
C GLU A 17 16.25 24.21 4.14
N GLY A 18 16.18 25.55 3.95
CA GLY A 18 15.10 26.15 3.13
C GLY A 18 13.82 26.47 3.89
N ASP A 19 13.89 26.51 5.24
CA ASP A 19 12.79 26.92 6.15
C ASP A 19 11.51 26.04 6.10
N VAL A 20 11.65 24.79 5.66
CA VAL A 20 10.56 23.81 5.67
C VAL A 20 10.41 23.22 7.07
N VAL A 21 9.37 23.64 7.80
CA VAL A 21 9.04 23.11 9.13
C VAL A 21 8.39 21.73 8.97
N ALA A 22 9.09 20.68 9.38
CA ALA A 22 8.63 19.30 9.24
C ALA A 22 7.99 18.72 10.52
N LEU A 23 8.39 19.22 11.71
CA LEU A 23 7.76 18.88 12.99
C LEU A 23 7.54 20.15 13.81
N ARG A 24 6.43 20.22 14.57
CA ARG A 24 6.04 21.37 15.39
C ARG A 24 5.59 20.91 16.76
N ASP A 25 6.25 21.40 17.81
CA ASP A 25 5.93 21.17 19.22
C ASP A 25 5.57 19.72 19.56
N LEU A 26 6.26 18.78 18.90
CA LEU A 26 6.00 17.35 19.01
C LEU A 26 6.40 16.84 20.39
N ASN A 27 5.52 16.07 21.01
CA ASN A 27 5.75 15.36 22.25
C ASN A 27 5.47 13.88 22.07
N LEU A 28 6.44 13.01 22.44
CA LEU A 28 6.30 11.56 22.39
C LEU A 28 7.12 10.94 23.51
N THR A 29 6.54 9.98 24.20
CA THR A 29 7.29 9.11 25.13
C THR A 29 6.98 7.67 24.78
N ALA A 30 8.02 6.89 24.47
CA ALA A 30 7.95 5.44 24.34
C ALA A 30 8.70 4.77 25.49
N ARG A 31 8.02 3.88 26.22
CA ARG A 31 8.62 3.10 27.31
C ARG A 31 9.46 1.96 26.74
N ARG A 32 10.34 1.40 27.56
CA ARG A 32 11.09 0.20 27.17
C ARG A 32 10.13 -0.96 26.87
N GLY A 33 10.34 -1.65 25.74
CA GLY A 33 9.51 -2.75 25.27
C GLY A 33 8.15 -2.33 24.67
N GLU A 34 7.84 -1.02 24.62
CA GLU A 34 6.57 -0.52 24.05
C GLU A 34 6.62 -0.50 22.52
N PHE A 35 5.49 -0.82 21.89
CA PHE A 35 5.30 -0.72 20.44
C PHE A 35 4.47 0.53 20.11
N VAL A 36 5.13 1.55 19.57
CA VAL A 36 4.50 2.81 19.18
C VAL A 36 4.28 2.84 17.67
N VAL A 37 3.06 3.13 17.25
CA VAL A 37 2.71 3.31 15.83
C VAL A 37 2.49 4.79 15.54
N VAL A 38 3.12 5.27 14.48
CA VAL A 38 2.99 6.65 14.00
C VAL A 38 2.22 6.65 12.67
N LEU A 39 1.05 7.25 12.66
CA LEU A 39 0.16 7.39 11.52
C LEU A 39 0.14 8.83 11.00
N GLY A 40 -0.28 9.03 9.76
CA GLY A 40 -0.45 10.34 9.15
C GLY A 40 -0.37 10.26 7.62
N ALA A 41 -0.86 11.28 6.93
CA ALA A 41 -0.77 11.39 5.49
C ALA A 41 0.70 11.51 5.00
N ASN A 42 0.91 11.44 3.69
CA ASN A 42 2.22 11.74 3.10
C ASN A 42 2.60 13.19 3.41
N GLY A 43 3.86 13.39 3.83
CA GLY A 43 4.34 14.71 4.25
C GLY A 43 3.93 15.13 5.68
N ALA A 44 3.26 14.28 6.46
CA ALA A 44 2.87 14.60 7.84
C ALA A 44 4.04 14.70 8.84
N GLY A 45 5.27 14.34 8.44
CA GLY A 45 6.45 14.40 9.30
C GLY A 45 6.91 13.04 9.87
N LYS A 46 6.28 11.92 9.48
CA LYS A 46 6.58 10.56 10.00
C LYS A 46 8.06 10.17 9.85
N SER A 47 8.59 10.20 8.63
CA SER A 47 10.01 9.87 8.39
C SER A 47 10.96 10.86 9.04
N THR A 48 10.58 12.13 9.17
CA THR A 48 11.37 13.14 9.91
C THR A 48 11.45 12.79 11.39
N LEU A 49 10.37 12.30 11.99
CA LEU A 49 10.38 11.79 13.37
C LEU A 49 11.36 10.61 13.51
N CYS A 50 11.32 9.65 12.57
CA CYS A 50 12.24 8.52 12.53
C CYS A 50 13.71 8.98 12.44
N TYR A 51 14.00 9.89 11.53
CA TYR A 51 15.34 10.41 11.29
C TYR A 51 15.89 11.22 12.48
N LEU A 52 15.04 12.01 13.10
CA LEU A 52 15.42 12.79 14.28
C LEU A 52 15.73 11.87 15.48
N THR A 53 14.91 10.85 15.69
CA THR A 53 15.09 9.90 16.81
C THR A 53 16.33 9.02 16.61
N SER A 54 16.69 8.71 15.36
CA SER A 54 17.86 7.86 15.03
C SER A 54 19.16 8.62 14.84
N GLY A 55 19.15 9.97 14.85
CA GLY A 55 20.32 10.80 14.59
C GLY A 55 20.70 10.93 13.11
N ILE A 56 19.91 10.38 12.18
CA ILE A 56 20.08 10.64 10.74
C ILE A 56 19.99 12.14 10.47
N VAL A 57 19.12 12.83 11.18
CA VAL A 57 19.09 14.27 11.31
C VAL A 57 19.76 14.63 12.66
N PRO A 58 20.77 15.53 12.70
CA PRO A 58 21.25 16.43 11.62
C PRO A 58 22.39 15.87 10.78
N HIS A 59 22.90 14.67 11.07
CA HIS A 59 24.20 14.20 10.58
C HIS A 59 24.25 13.92 9.07
N ILE A 60 23.13 13.49 8.48
CA ILE A 60 23.02 13.26 7.03
C ILE A 60 22.18 14.37 6.37
N TYR A 61 21.04 14.71 6.97
CA TYR A 61 20.17 15.79 6.50
C TYR A 61 20.26 16.95 7.50
N GLY A 62 20.80 18.09 7.05
CA GLY A 62 20.93 19.31 7.85
C GLY A 62 19.57 19.88 8.28
N GLY A 63 19.62 20.80 9.24
CA GLY A 63 18.42 21.48 9.73
C GLY A 63 18.63 22.13 11.10
N ARG A 64 17.52 22.62 11.68
CA ARG A 64 17.51 23.29 12.99
C ARG A 64 16.48 22.61 13.88
N ARG A 65 16.87 22.26 15.10
CA ARG A 65 16.01 21.69 16.13
C ARG A 65 15.78 22.67 17.28
N ARG A 66 14.57 22.67 17.82
CA ARG A 66 14.22 23.18 19.16
C ARG A 66 13.62 22.02 19.96
N GLY A 67 13.65 22.12 21.28
CA GLY A 67 13.17 21.08 22.18
C GLY A 67 14.21 19.98 22.41
N ASN A 68 13.83 19.00 23.22
CA ASN A 68 14.73 17.94 23.69
C ASN A 68 14.37 16.60 23.04
N VAL A 69 15.39 15.87 22.62
CA VAL A 69 15.25 14.48 22.13
C VAL A 69 16.16 13.61 22.98
N ARG A 70 15.64 12.50 23.47
CA ARG A 70 16.39 11.49 24.20
C ARG A 70 16.12 10.12 23.62
N LEU A 71 17.18 9.41 23.30
CA LEU A 71 17.22 8.03 22.88
C LEU A 71 17.99 7.21 23.91
N VAL A 72 17.28 6.42 24.70
CA VAL A 72 17.83 5.64 25.83
C VAL A 72 18.58 6.55 26.82
N ASP A 73 19.91 6.68 26.69
CA ASP A 73 20.81 7.40 27.58
C ASP A 73 21.46 8.62 26.92
N LEU A 74 21.18 8.92 25.65
CA LEU A 74 21.84 9.96 24.87
C LEU A 74 20.88 10.88 24.12
N ASP A 75 21.37 12.04 23.66
CA ASP A 75 20.70 12.87 22.64
C ASP A 75 21.31 12.54 21.27
N PRO A 76 20.52 11.99 20.32
CA PRO A 76 21.03 11.60 19.00
C PRO A 76 21.47 12.78 18.13
N TRP A 77 21.18 14.01 18.53
CA TRP A 77 21.66 15.23 17.85
C TRP A 77 23.15 15.52 18.16
N ASP A 78 23.57 15.25 19.39
CA ASP A 78 24.90 15.62 19.89
C ASP A 78 25.90 14.48 19.70
N GLU A 79 25.42 13.24 19.51
CA GLU A 79 26.26 12.05 19.40
C GLU A 79 26.51 11.63 17.95
N PRO A 80 27.71 11.17 17.59
CA PRO A 80 28.01 10.62 16.28
C PRO A 80 27.09 9.43 15.92
N LEU A 81 26.74 9.28 14.61
CA LEU A 81 25.84 8.22 14.15
C LEU A 81 26.26 6.79 14.57
N TYR A 82 27.55 6.48 14.64
CA TYR A 82 28.02 5.15 15.04
C TYR A 82 27.76 4.84 16.54
N ILE A 83 27.57 5.87 17.36
CA ILE A 83 27.18 5.72 18.78
C ILE A 83 25.66 5.51 18.84
N THR A 84 24.87 6.35 18.13
CA THR A 84 23.40 6.22 18.06
C THR A 84 22.98 4.88 17.46
N ALA A 85 23.68 4.40 16.44
CA ALA A 85 23.42 3.11 15.78
C ALA A 85 23.60 1.89 16.70
N GLN A 86 24.34 2.02 17.81
CA GLN A 86 24.42 0.97 18.83
C GLN A 86 23.17 0.91 19.73
N ARG A 87 22.38 1.97 19.76
CA ARG A 87 21.13 2.05 20.56
C ARG A 87 19.90 1.85 19.71
N CYS A 88 19.94 2.35 18.47
CA CYS A 88 18.79 2.42 17.59
C CYS A 88 19.11 1.83 16.22
N GLY A 89 18.34 0.82 15.83
CA GLY A 89 18.33 0.29 14.47
C GLY A 89 17.22 0.95 13.65
N VAL A 90 17.49 1.21 12.37
CA VAL A 90 16.51 1.81 11.46
C VAL A 90 16.32 0.90 10.26
N LEU A 91 15.07 0.51 9.99
CA LEU A 91 14.66 -0.09 8.73
C LEU A 91 14.01 0.98 7.87
N MET A 92 14.62 1.27 6.73
CA MET A 92 14.13 2.28 5.80
C MET A 92 13.00 1.74 4.92
N GLN A 93 12.20 2.63 4.36
CA GLN A 93 11.09 2.30 3.47
C GLN A 93 11.54 1.51 2.24
N ASP A 94 12.69 1.87 1.65
CA ASP A 94 13.29 1.17 0.50
C ASP A 94 14.49 0.34 0.97
N PRO A 95 14.42 -1.00 0.99
CA PRO A 95 15.53 -1.84 1.39
C PRO A 95 16.72 -1.77 0.42
N GLU A 96 16.52 -1.36 -0.84
CA GLU A 96 17.60 -1.31 -1.83
C GLU A 96 18.64 -0.22 -1.53
N VAL A 97 18.24 0.83 -0.80
CA VAL A 97 19.20 1.86 -0.36
C VAL A 97 20.02 1.42 0.86
N GLN A 98 19.61 0.33 1.50
CA GLN A 98 20.24 -0.17 2.73
C GLN A 98 21.13 -1.40 2.49
N LEU A 99 20.82 -2.22 1.46
CA LEU A 99 21.54 -3.46 1.13
C LEU A 99 22.58 -3.21 0.03
N PHE A 100 23.87 -3.44 0.33
CA PHE A 100 24.96 -3.12 -0.61
C PHE A 100 26.07 -4.18 -0.68
N MET A 101 26.10 -5.17 0.21
CA MET A 101 27.13 -6.21 0.22
C MET A 101 26.87 -7.29 -0.84
N PRO A 102 27.91 -8.04 -1.27
CA PRO A 102 27.79 -9.06 -2.32
C PRO A 102 27.03 -10.31 -1.87
N THR A 103 26.97 -10.62 -0.58
CA THR A 103 26.21 -11.75 -0.02
C THR A 103 25.39 -11.33 1.19
N LEU A 104 24.28 -12.03 1.44
CA LEU A 104 23.42 -11.77 2.60
C LEU A 104 24.19 -11.93 3.92
N LYS A 105 25.03 -12.96 4.02
CA LYS A 105 25.87 -13.17 5.20
C LYS A 105 26.84 -12.01 5.45
N ALA A 106 27.45 -11.47 4.39
CA ALA A 106 28.34 -10.31 4.51
C ALA A 106 27.55 -9.06 4.92
N GLU A 107 26.34 -8.88 4.40
CA GLU A 107 25.42 -7.78 4.77
C GLU A 107 25.09 -7.80 6.26
N LEU A 108 24.67 -8.95 6.77
CA LEU A 108 24.32 -9.11 8.18
C LEU A 108 25.53 -8.98 9.12
N ALA A 109 26.70 -9.38 8.66
CA ALA A 109 27.94 -9.29 9.44
C ALA A 109 28.57 -7.87 9.45
N PHE A 110 28.21 -7.00 8.51
CA PHE A 110 28.88 -5.72 8.29
C PHE A 110 28.80 -4.79 9.51
N GLY A 111 27.60 -4.59 10.04
CA GLY A 111 27.38 -3.70 11.19
C GLY A 111 28.19 -4.11 12.43
N PRO A 112 27.98 -5.33 12.96
CA PRO A 112 28.70 -5.79 14.13
C PRO A 112 30.21 -5.90 13.91
N ALA A 113 30.70 -6.19 12.71
CA ALA A 113 32.12 -6.21 12.39
C ALA A 113 32.76 -4.82 12.54
N ASN A 114 32.09 -3.76 12.10
CA ASN A 114 32.53 -2.38 12.26
C ASN A 114 32.57 -1.92 13.72
N LEU A 115 31.78 -2.55 14.58
CA LEU A 115 31.79 -2.32 16.03
C LEU A 115 32.83 -3.18 16.77
N GLY A 116 33.61 -4.00 16.04
CA GLY A 116 34.63 -4.86 16.64
C GLY A 116 34.09 -6.05 17.41
N VAL A 117 32.87 -6.50 17.11
CA VAL A 117 32.27 -7.69 17.72
C VAL A 117 33.12 -8.93 17.32
N PRO A 118 33.41 -9.87 18.25
CA PRO A 118 34.17 -11.08 17.93
C PRO A 118 33.48 -11.92 16.84
N ARG A 119 34.29 -12.52 15.96
CA ARG A 119 33.79 -13.29 14.77
C ARG A 119 32.78 -14.37 15.14
N GLU A 120 33.02 -15.12 16.21
CA GLU A 120 32.10 -16.20 16.64
C GLU A 120 30.75 -15.63 17.04
N GLU A 121 30.74 -14.52 17.74
CA GLU A 121 29.52 -13.82 18.14
C GLU A 121 28.77 -13.24 16.92
N ILE A 122 29.51 -12.68 15.94
CA ILE A 122 28.90 -12.22 14.68
C ILE A 122 28.20 -13.36 13.98
N LEU A 123 28.84 -14.53 13.84
CA LEU A 123 28.24 -15.68 13.18
C LEU A 123 27.00 -16.18 13.90
N ARG A 124 27.00 -16.18 15.23
CA ARG A 124 25.84 -16.53 16.05
C ARG A 124 24.68 -15.55 15.78
N ARG A 125 24.93 -14.24 15.83
CA ARG A 125 23.92 -13.21 15.57
C ARG A 125 23.34 -13.28 14.16
N VAL A 126 24.19 -13.56 13.16
CA VAL A 126 23.76 -13.75 11.76
C VAL A 126 22.78 -14.92 11.66
N GLN A 127 23.09 -16.07 12.27
CA GLN A 127 22.21 -17.23 12.25
C GLN A 127 20.88 -16.96 12.96
N GLU A 128 20.90 -16.34 14.13
CA GLU A 128 19.71 -15.96 14.88
C GLU A 128 18.81 -14.98 14.09
N ALA A 129 19.43 -13.97 13.47
CA ALA A 129 18.68 -13.00 12.66
C ALA A 129 18.05 -13.66 11.41
N LEU A 130 18.79 -14.54 10.71
CA LEU A 130 18.25 -15.28 9.56
C LEU A 130 17.07 -16.17 9.96
N ALA A 131 17.18 -16.90 11.07
CA ALA A 131 16.12 -17.75 11.58
C ALA A 131 14.86 -16.94 11.97
N LEU A 132 15.05 -15.77 12.60
CA LEU A 132 13.95 -14.89 12.99
C LEU A 132 13.15 -14.41 11.77
N VAL A 133 13.84 -14.05 10.69
CA VAL A 133 13.21 -13.53 9.46
C VAL A 133 12.96 -14.61 8.40
N ARG A 134 13.23 -15.88 8.67
CA ARG A 134 13.06 -17.04 7.76
C ARG A 134 13.81 -16.86 6.42
N LEU A 135 15.09 -16.58 6.50
CA LEU A 135 16.00 -16.48 5.35
C LEU A 135 17.18 -17.47 5.44
N GLU A 136 17.07 -18.52 6.26
CA GLU A 136 18.06 -19.59 6.32
C GLU A 136 18.21 -20.25 4.94
N GLY A 137 19.46 -20.56 4.58
CA GLY A 137 19.81 -21.14 3.27
C GLY A 137 20.06 -20.12 2.16
N LEU A 138 19.86 -18.81 2.45
CA LEU A 138 20.12 -17.73 1.49
C LEU A 138 21.41 -16.94 1.80
N GLU A 139 22.25 -17.44 2.71
CA GLU A 139 23.43 -16.76 3.24
C GLU A 139 24.40 -16.28 2.15
N GLU A 140 24.61 -17.09 1.14
CA GLU A 140 25.55 -16.84 0.04
C GLU A 140 24.88 -16.15 -1.17
N HIS A 141 23.55 -15.86 -1.10
CA HIS A 141 22.85 -15.17 -2.18
C HIS A 141 23.20 -13.68 -2.17
N ASN A 142 23.22 -13.08 -3.38
CA ASN A 142 23.32 -11.63 -3.51
C ASN A 142 21.99 -10.99 -3.10
N PRO A 143 21.98 -10.00 -2.19
CA PRO A 143 20.75 -9.31 -1.78
C PRO A 143 19.96 -8.71 -2.95
N ARG A 144 20.61 -8.36 -4.05
CA ARG A 144 19.94 -7.82 -5.25
C ARG A 144 19.04 -8.84 -5.95
N ASP A 145 19.36 -10.14 -5.82
CA ASP A 145 18.62 -11.22 -6.45
C ASP A 145 17.41 -11.68 -5.62
N LEU A 146 17.25 -11.15 -4.40
CA LEU A 146 16.15 -11.46 -3.53
C LEU A 146 14.84 -10.77 -3.99
N SER A 147 13.69 -11.38 -3.69
CA SER A 147 12.39 -10.74 -3.87
C SER A 147 12.23 -9.50 -2.96
N GLY A 148 11.28 -8.62 -3.27
CA GLY A 148 11.03 -7.42 -2.45
C GLY A 148 10.80 -7.72 -0.97
N GLY A 149 9.96 -8.73 -0.65
CA GLY A 149 9.73 -9.19 0.71
C GLY A 149 10.97 -9.80 1.37
N GLN A 150 11.77 -10.56 0.61
CA GLN A 150 13.05 -11.09 1.09
C GLN A 150 14.07 -9.97 1.33
N LYS A 151 14.15 -8.96 0.46
CA LYS A 151 15.02 -7.78 0.65
C LYS A 151 14.65 -7.03 1.94
N GLN A 152 13.36 -6.81 2.17
CA GLN A 152 12.90 -6.13 3.39
C GLN A 152 13.24 -6.93 4.65
N ARG A 153 13.05 -8.25 4.62
CA ARG A 153 13.45 -9.13 5.72
C ARG A 153 14.97 -9.19 5.90
N ALA A 154 15.73 -9.15 4.82
CA ALA A 154 17.20 -9.08 4.85
C ALA A 154 17.68 -7.78 5.50
N ALA A 155 17.08 -6.63 5.13
CA ALA A 155 17.37 -5.34 5.74
C ALA A 155 16.99 -5.32 7.24
N LEU A 156 15.86 -5.90 7.61
CA LEU A 156 15.47 -6.06 9.02
C LEU A 156 16.50 -6.93 9.78
N ALA A 157 16.91 -8.07 9.20
CA ALA A 157 17.90 -8.95 9.81
C ALA A 157 19.26 -8.25 10.00
N SER A 158 19.71 -7.43 9.02
CA SER A 158 20.99 -6.69 9.14
C SER A 158 20.96 -5.70 10.29
N VAL A 159 19.82 -5.06 10.54
CA VAL A 159 19.64 -4.16 11.69
C VAL A 159 19.63 -4.94 13.00
N LEU A 160 18.98 -6.09 13.06
CA LEU A 160 18.86 -6.90 14.27
C LEU A 160 20.20 -7.51 14.73
N THR A 161 21.14 -7.78 13.82
CA THR A 161 22.49 -8.25 14.19
C THR A 161 23.27 -7.25 15.04
N MET A 162 22.88 -5.97 15.01
CA MET A 162 23.44 -4.91 15.87
C MET A 162 22.95 -5.01 17.32
N GLN A 163 21.88 -5.76 17.59
CA GLN A 163 21.19 -5.87 18.89
C GLN A 163 20.80 -4.51 19.48
N PRO A 164 20.05 -3.69 18.75
CA PRO A 164 19.63 -2.37 19.23
C PRO A 164 18.63 -2.49 20.38
N GLN A 165 18.51 -1.44 21.21
CA GLN A 165 17.46 -1.33 22.24
C GLN A 165 16.15 -0.73 21.69
N VAL A 166 16.28 0.05 20.61
CA VAL A 166 15.16 0.68 19.88
C VAL A 166 15.23 0.28 18.42
N LEU A 167 14.10 -0.08 17.84
CA LEU A 167 13.94 -0.38 16.42
C LEU A 167 12.95 0.61 15.81
N ILE A 168 13.39 1.35 14.81
CA ILE A 168 12.56 2.24 14.02
C ILE A 168 12.28 1.57 12.68
N LEU A 169 11.00 1.46 12.32
CA LEU A 169 10.52 0.86 11.09
C LEU A 169 9.77 1.93 10.28
N ASP A 170 10.40 2.46 9.22
CA ASP A 170 9.77 3.47 8.37
C ASP A 170 9.04 2.79 7.21
N GLU A 171 7.72 2.65 7.32
CA GLU A 171 6.82 2.03 6.34
C GLU A 171 7.28 0.64 5.85
N PRO A 172 7.53 -0.33 6.75
CA PRO A 172 8.23 -1.59 6.43
C PRO A 172 7.46 -2.49 5.44
N THR A 173 6.16 -2.27 5.22
CA THR A 173 5.29 -3.11 4.39
C THR A 173 4.73 -2.41 3.16
N SER A 174 4.98 -1.09 2.99
CA SER A 174 4.27 -0.23 2.02
C SER A 174 4.48 -0.58 0.54
N GLN A 175 5.59 -1.25 0.20
CA GLN A 175 5.95 -1.61 -1.18
C GLN A 175 5.83 -3.12 -1.45
N LEU A 176 5.31 -3.87 -0.49
CA LEU A 176 5.27 -5.32 -0.55
C LEU A 176 3.94 -5.84 -1.09
N ASP A 177 4.02 -6.98 -1.75
CA ASP A 177 2.86 -7.79 -2.10
C ASP A 177 2.24 -8.45 -0.85
N PRO A 178 1.06 -9.05 -0.94
CA PRO A 178 0.39 -9.65 0.21
C PRO A 178 1.24 -10.68 0.97
N LEU A 179 2.01 -11.51 0.26
CA LEU A 179 2.90 -12.49 0.90
C LEU A 179 4.03 -11.79 1.65
N GLY A 180 4.72 -10.85 1.02
CA GLY A 180 5.80 -10.09 1.63
C GLY A 180 5.33 -9.31 2.88
N ARG A 181 4.15 -8.69 2.82
CA ARG A 181 3.53 -8.03 3.97
C ARG A 181 3.29 -8.99 5.13
N TRP A 182 2.71 -10.14 4.86
CA TRP A 182 2.48 -11.17 5.87
C TRP A 182 3.79 -11.66 6.50
N GLU A 183 4.81 -11.95 5.68
CA GLU A 183 6.12 -12.43 6.16
C GLU A 183 6.86 -11.40 7.04
N VAL A 184 6.87 -10.12 6.63
CA VAL A 184 7.46 -9.02 7.41
C VAL A 184 6.64 -8.78 8.67
N GLY A 185 5.30 -8.78 8.56
CA GLY A 185 4.39 -8.64 9.71
C GLY A 185 4.63 -9.71 10.77
N GLU A 186 4.77 -11.00 10.36
CA GLU A 186 5.11 -12.08 11.28
C GLU A 186 6.46 -11.89 11.98
N ALA A 187 7.48 -11.40 11.25
CA ALA A 187 8.78 -11.12 11.86
C ALA A 187 8.67 -10.01 12.93
N ILE A 188 7.94 -8.93 12.64
CA ILE A 188 7.68 -7.83 13.57
C ILE A 188 6.89 -8.33 14.78
N GLU A 189 5.87 -9.17 14.58
CA GLU A 189 5.07 -9.74 15.67
C GLU A 189 5.90 -10.62 16.61
N ARG A 190 6.85 -11.41 16.08
CA ARG A 190 7.79 -12.19 16.88
C ARG A 190 8.70 -11.30 17.72
N LEU A 191 9.19 -10.19 17.13
CA LEU A 191 10.00 -9.21 17.86
C LEU A 191 9.22 -8.58 19.01
N LYS A 192 7.96 -8.20 18.78
CA LYS A 192 7.09 -7.68 19.84
C LYS A 192 6.88 -8.69 20.97
N ARG A 193 6.61 -9.95 20.63
CA ARG A 193 6.38 -11.01 21.63
C ARG A 193 7.61 -11.30 22.50
N ALA A 194 8.82 -11.11 21.96
CA ALA A 194 10.06 -11.26 22.72
C ALA A 194 10.19 -10.21 23.85
N GLY A 195 9.59 -9.02 23.68
CA GLY A 195 9.41 -8.02 24.74
C GLY A 195 10.63 -7.17 25.09
N ASP A 196 11.80 -7.46 24.55
CA ASP A 196 13.06 -6.79 24.92
C ASP A 196 13.34 -5.52 24.09
N LEU A 197 12.59 -5.33 22.99
CA LEU A 197 12.85 -4.29 22.00
C LEU A 197 11.74 -3.24 22.01
N THR A 198 12.11 -1.97 22.14
CA THR A 198 11.18 -0.86 21.92
C THR A 198 11.04 -0.61 20.42
N ILE A 199 9.82 -0.59 19.90
CA ILE A 199 9.58 -0.46 18.45
C ILE A 199 8.79 0.81 18.16
N VAL A 200 9.26 1.60 17.20
CA VAL A 200 8.51 2.72 16.61
C VAL A 200 8.30 2.42 15.14
N MET A 201 7.06 2.29 14.72
CA MET A 201 6.71 1.95 13.34
C MET A 201 5.86 3.05 12.71
N THR A 202 6.29 3.57 11.57
CA THR A 202 5.41 4.39 10.74
C THR A 202 4.68 3.52 9.73
N THR A 203 3.42 3.79 9.47
CA THR A 203 2.66 3.07 8.45
C THR A 203 1.42 3.85 8.00
N HIS A 204 0.90 3.49 6.83
CA HIS A 204 -0.43 3.87 6.35
C HIS A 204 -1.45 2.74 6.50
N GLU A 205 -1.01 1.50 6.79
CA GLU A 205 -1.84 0.30 6.87
C GLU A 205 -2.32 0.08 8.31
N THR A 206 -3.45 0.68 8.63
CA THR A 206 -4.01 0.66 10.00
C THR A 206 -4.51 -0.70 10.45
N GLU A 207 -4.92 -1.57 9.53
CA GLU A 207 -5.38 -2.93 9.83
C GLU A 207 -4.25 -3.81 10.44
N GLU A 208 -3.03 -3.66 9.92
CA GLU A 208 -1.88 -4.48 10.32
C GLU A 208 -1.42 -4.18 11.75
N VAL A 209 -1.68 -2.97 12.24
CA VAL A 209 -1.13 -2.51 13.53
C VAL A 209 -2.11 -2.52 14.69
N LEU A 210 -3.39 -2.81 14.43
CA LEU A 210 -4.44 -2.80 15.45
C LEU A 210 -4.11 -3.64 16.69
N HIS A 211 -3.50 -4.80 16.49
CA HIS A 211 -3.17 -5.76 17.55
C HIS A 211 -1.70 -5.67 17.99
N LEU A 212 -0.87 -4.90 17.28
CA LEU A 212 0.55 -4.74 17.59
C LEU A 212 0.82 -3.51 18.46
N ALA A 213 0.09 -2.39 18.24
CA ALA A 213 0.38 -1.14 18.90
C ALA A 213 -0.03 -1.14 20.38
N ASP A 214 0.84 -0.66 21.24
CA ASP A 214 0.53 -0.29 22.63
C ASP A 214 0.11 1.20 22.68
N GLN A 215 0.71 2.02 21.82
CA GLN A 215 0.39 3.43 21.66
C GLN A 215 0.32 3.81 20.17
N VAL A 216 -0.60 4.69 19.82
CA VAL A 216 -0.73 5.27 18.49
C VAL A 216 -0.59 6.77 18.56
N LEU A 217 0.24 7.33 17.67
CA LEU A 217 0.44 8.76 17.45
C LEU A 217 -0.03 9.10 16.03
N VAL A 218 -0.88 10.11 15.88
CA VAL A 218 -1.32 10.59 14.57
C VAL A 218 -0.75 11.98 14.31
N LEU A 219 -0.05 12.13 13.20
CA LEU A 219 0.58 13.37 12.76
C LEU A 219 -0.18 14.00 11.59
N GLU A 220 -0.35 15.32 11.64
CA GLU A 220 -0.83 16.14 10.54
C GLU A 220 -0.02 17.44 10.48
N GLY A 221 0.61 17.74 9.32
CA GLY A 221 1.40 18.96 9.14
C GLY A 221 2.56 19.14 10.13
N GLY A 222 3.10 18.03 10.66
CA GLY A 222 4.17 18.01 11.65
C GLY A 222 3.71 18.13 13.11
N GLU A 223 2.41 18.19 13.36
CA GLU A 223 1.83 18.31 14.70
C GLU A 223 1.14 17.02 15.13
N THR A 224 1.14 16.73 16.43
CA THR A 224 0.35 15.63 17.00
C THR A 224 -1.12 16.04 17.13
N ILE A 225 -2.00 15.35 16.37
CA ILE A 225 -3.44 15.61 16.47
C ILE A 225 -4.17 14.63 17.38
N LEU A 226 -3.67 13.37 17.45
CA LEU A 226 -4.18 12.31 18.34
C LEU A 226 -3.03 11.50 18.91
N GLN A 227 -3.14 11.11 20.17
CA GLN A 227 -2.21 10.20 20.83
C GLN A 227 -2.96 9.42 21.93
N GLY A 228 -2.69 8.13 22.04
CA GLY A 228 -3.31 7.26 23.04
C GLY A 228 -3.22 5.79 22.67
N SER A 229 -4.00 4.95 23.34
CA SER A 229 -4.16 3.56 22.96
C SER A 229 -4.83 3.44 21.58
N PRO A 230 -4.61 2.33 20.84
CA PRO A 230 -5.27 2.09 19.54
C PRO A 230 -6.78 2.32 19.59
N ALA A 231 -7.40 1.84 20.66
CA ALA A 231 -8.83 1.93 20.84
C ALA A 231 -9.34 3.38 21.02
N GLU A 232 -8.61 4.21 21.77
CA GLU A 232 -8.93 5.63 21.93
C GLU A 232 -8.75 6.40 20.62
N VAL A 233 -7.62 6.19 19.94
CA VAL A 233 -7.29 6.90 18.70
C VAL A 233 -8.25 6.51 17.58
N PHE A 234 -8.47 5.20 17.35
CA PHE A 234 -9.35 4.74 16.28
C PHE A 234 -10.85 4.99 16.55
N SER A 235 -11.23 5.33 17.78
CA SER A 235 -12.59 5.82 18.07
C SER A 235 -12.88 7.20 17.47
N GLN A 236 -11.85 7.98 17.13
CA GLN A 236 -11.92 9.33 16.58
C GLN A 236 -12.03 9.34 15.04
N THR A 237 -12.94 8.54 14.50
CA THR A 237 -13.04 8.26 13.04
C THR A 237 -13.02 9.51 12.17
N ARG A 238 -13.80 10.57 12.54
CA ARG A 238 -13.86 11.82 11.78
C ARG A 238 -12.53 12.56 11.74
N ARG A 239 -11.81 12.60 12.88
CA ARG A 239 -10.49 13.27 12.95
C ARG A 239 -9.44 12.52 12.15
N LEU A 240 -9.48 11.17 12.15
CA LEU A 240 -8.60 10.33 11.34
C LEU A 240 -8.85 10.56 9.85
N GLU A 241 -10.10 10.57 9.40
CA GLU A 241 -10.46 10.84 8.00
C GLU A 241 -10.00 12.22 7.54
N GLN A 242 -10.15 13.26 8.37
CA GLN A 242 -9.67 14.62 8.10
C GLN A 242 -8.15 14.64 7.93
N ALA A 243 -7.42 13.91 8.77
CA ALA A 243 -5.96 13.76 8.70
C ALA A 243 -5.49 12.82 7.57
N GLY A 244 -6.39 12.28 6.73
CA GLY A 244 -6.06 11.36 5.66
C GLY A 244 -5.65 9.96 6.13
N VAL A 245 -5.97 9.60 7.37
CA VAL A 245 -5.69 8.28 7.95
C VAL A 245 -6.93 7.40 7.83
N LYS A 246 -6.77 6.20 7.26
CA LYS A 246 -7.85 5.20 7.18
C LYS A 246 -8.18 4.69 8.58
N THR A 247 -9.45 4.78 8.98
CA THR A 247 -9.91 4.04 10.15
C THR A 247 -10.03 2.55 9.78
N PRO A 248 -9.60 1.62 10.65
CA PRO A 248 -9.76 0.18 10.40
C PRO A 248 -11.20 -0.22 10.08
N ALA A 249 -11.37 -1.08 9.09
CA ALA A 249 -12.70 -1.45 8.57
C ALA A 249 -13.61 -2.06 9.64
N LEU A 250 -13.07 -2.92 10.51
CA LEU A 250 -13.82 -3.51 11.63
C LEU A 250 -14.38 -2.44 12.58
N ILE A 251 -13.61 -1.40 12.86
CA ILE A 251 -14.04 -0.30 13.73
C ILE A 251 -15.08 0.57 13.01
N GLN A 252 -14.86 0.89 11.71
CA GLN A 252 -15.85 1.63 10.93
C GLN A 252 -17.20 0.92 10.88
N ILE A 253 -17.21 -0.40 10.65
CA ILE A 253 -18.42 -1.22 10.62
C ILE A 253 -19.15 -1.13 11.96
N GLN A 254 -18.45 -1.40 13.06
CA GLN A 254 -19.04 -1.34 14.40
C GLN A 254 -19.55 0.05 14.75
N ALA A 255 -18.81 1.11 14.41
CA ALA A 255 -19.23 2.49 14.64
C ALA A 255 -20.53 2.83 13.89
N ARG A 256 -20.62 2.45 12.59
CA ARG A 256 -21.83 2.68 11.78
C ARG A 256 -23.03 1.86 12.24
N LEU A 257 -22.80 0.68 12.80
CA LEU A 257 -23.85 -0.19 13.33
C LEU A 257 -24.23 0.13 14.78
N GLY A 258 -23.57 1.08 15.43
CA GLY A 258 -23.82 1.42 16.84
C GLY A 258 -23.40 0.32 17.81
N LEU A 259 -22.44 -0.51 17.44
CA LEU A 259 -21.99 -1.69 18.21
C LEU A 259 -20.80 -1.37 19.14
N LYS A 260 -20.68 -0.16 19.67
CA LYS A 260 -19.65 0.16 20.66
C LYS A 260 -19.94 -0.55 21.98
N ASP A 261 -18.91 -1.21 22.55
CA ASP A 261 -19.01 -1.93 23.82
C ASP A 261 -18.42 -1.09 24.96
N ALA A 262 -19.25 -0.69 25.90
CA ALA A 262 -18.80 0.11 27.04
C ALA A 262 -17.92 -0.68 28.02
N ASP A 263 -18.04 -2.00 28.04
CA ASP A 263 -17.35 -2.88 28.99
C ASP A 263 -15.99 -3.38 28.51
N ARG A 264 -15.65 -3.13 27.24
CA ARG A 264 -14.33 -3.48 26.68
C ARG A 264 -13.37 -2.26 26.71
N PRO A 265 -12.09 -2.48 26.99
CA PRO A 265 -11.08 -1.46 26.77
C PRO A 265 -11.17 -0.94 25.33
N GLY A 266 -11.50 0.35 25.17
CA GLY A 266 -11.69 0.99 23.86
C GLY A 266 -12.99 0.72 23.12
N GLY A 267 -13.79 -0.23 23.55
CA GLY A 267 -15.14 -0.44 23.03
C GLY A 267 -15.26 -1.13 21.68
N TRP A 268 -14.17 -1.67 21.12
CA TRP A 268 -14.17 -2.28 19.78
C TRP A 268 -13.68 -3.72 19.77
N SER A 269 -14.32 -4.57 18.97
CA SER A 269 -13.82 -5.88 18.61
C SER A 269 -12.83 -5.76 17.45
N LEU A 270 -11.73 -6.52 17.51
CA LEU A 270 -10.60 -6.36 16.59
C LEU A 270 -10.45 -7.53 15.58
N THR A 271 -11.31 -8.54 15.69
CA THR A 271 -11.32 -9.68 14.77
C THR A 271 -12.66 -9.84 14.07
N VAL A 272 -12.64 -10.40 12.85
CA VAL A 272 -13.86 -10.69 12.08
C VAL A 272 -14.83 -11.58 12.85
N SER A 273 -14.32 -12.60 13.56
CA SER A 273 -15.14 -13.52 14.36
C SER A 273 -15.87 -12.79 15.48
N GLU A 274 -15.16 -11.97 16.27
CA GLU A 274 -15.77 -11.20 17.37
C GLU A 274 -16.84 -10.23 16.87
N VAL A 275 -16.57 -9.53 15.74
CA VAL A 275 -17.56 -8.61 15.15
C VAL A 275 -18.76 -9.37 14.63
N ALA A 276 -18.56 -10.55 14.00
CA ALA A 276 -19.66 -11.39 13.56
C ALA A 276 -20.53 -11.88 14.73
N ASP A 277 -19.91 -12.27 15.86
CA ASP A 277 -20.63 -12.68 17.08
C ASP A 277 -21.45 -11.53 17.66
N ARG A 278 -20.90 -10.32 17.68
CA ARG A 278 -21.62 -9.12 18.14
C ARG A 278 -22.78 -8.75 17.23
N VAL A 279 -22.60 -8.81 15.92
CA VAL A 279 -23.69 -8.59 14.96
C VAL A 279 -24.80 -9.63 15.18
N ARG A 280 -24.42 -10.91 15.39
CA ARG A 280 -25.35 -12.01 15.66
C ARG A 280 -26.16 -11.75 16.93
N GLU A 281 -25.50 -11.33 18.00
CA GLU A 281 -26.14 -10.96 19.26
C GLU A 281 -27.07 -9.76 19.11
N ALA A 282 -26.61 -8.69 18.42
CA ALA A 282 -27.40 -7.48 18.18
C ALA A 282 -28.65 -7.72 17.31
N LEU A 283 -28.55 -8.63 16.32
CA LEU A 283 -29.71 -9.11 15.55
C LEU A 283 -30.69 -9.87 16.44
N GLY A 284 -30.18 -10.79 17.28
CA GLY A 284 -30.99 -11.57 18.21
C GLY A 284 -31.71 -10.71 19.27
N LYS A 285 -31.08 -9.62 19.71
CA LYS A 285 -31.67 -8.62 20.63
C LYS A 285 -32.57 -7.58 19.95
N GLY A 286 -32.69 -7.64 18.63
CA GLY A 286 -33.48 -6.67 17.85
C GLY A 286 -32.88 -5.25 17.77
N GLN A 287 -31.60 -5.08 18.11
CA GLN A 287 -30.87 -3.82 18.02
C GLN A 287 -30.51 -3.48 16.56
N LEU A 288 -30.33 -4.50 15.75
CA LEU A 288 -30.13 -4.39 14.30
C LEU A 288 -31.32 -4.98 13.54
N ALA A 289 -31.58 -4.45 12.36
CA ALA A 289 -32.49 -5.03 11.36
C ALA A 289 -31.66 -5.53 10.16
N LEU A 290 -32.08 -6.66 9.60
CA LEU A 290 -31.52 -7.22 8.38
C LEU A 290 -32.41 -6.82 7.21
N ARG A 291 -31.82 -6.24 6.15
CA ARG A 291 -32.47 -5.80 4.90
C ARG A 291 -31.70 -6.34 3.69
N PRO A 292 -31.79 -7.64 3.39
CA PRO A 292 -31.03 -8.25 2.29
C PRO A 292 -31.34 -7.61 0.94
N GLU A 293 -32.56 -7.14 0.73
CA GLU A 293 -33.03 -6.47 -0.47
C GLU A 293 -32.37 -5.11 -0.75
N ALA A 294 -31.72 -4.50 0.26
CA ALA A 294 -31.03 -3.21 0.10
C ALA A 294 -29.79 -3.28 -0.79
N VAL A 295 -29.25 -4.49 -1.00
CA VAL A 295 -28.14 -4.76 -1.92
C VAL A 295 -28.53 -5.95 -2.80
N PRO A 296 -29.07 -5.69 -3.99
CA PRO A 296 -29.40 -6.75 -4.93
C PRO A 296 -28.14 -7.49 -5.37
N PRO A 297 -28.26 -8.75 -5.79
CA PRO A 297 -27.13 -9.47 -6.35
C PRO A 297 -26.56 -8.68 -7.54
N PRO A 298 -25.22 -8.72 -7.73
CA PRO A 298 -24.59 -8.03 -8.83
C PRO A 298 -25.22 -8.51 -10.14
N PRO A 299 -25.44 -7.61 -11.10
CA PRO A 299 -25.88 -8.03 -12.42
C PRO A 299 -24.87 -9.04 -12.98
N ALA A 300 -25.36 -10.11 -13.57
CA ALA A 300 -24.49 -11.02 -14.31
C ALA A 300 -23.63 -10.17 -15.26
N LEU A 301 -22.36 -10.55 -15.44
CA LEU A 301 -21.48 -9.84 -16.40
C LEU A 301 -22.13 -9.91 -17.79
N HIS A 302 -23.06 -9.01 -18.04
CA HIS A 302 -23.71 -8.84 -19.35
C HIS A 302 -22.75 -8.00 -20.22
N ASN A 303 -21.57 -8.57 -20.48
CA ASN A 303 -20.61 -7.96 -21.36
C ASN A 303 -21.04 -8.20 -22.80
N SER A 304 -22.04 -7.42 -23.25
CA SER A 304 -22.47 -7.36 -24.64
C SER A 304 -21.51 -6.57 -25.54
N GLY A 305 -20.50 -5.92 -24.99
CA GLY A 305 -19.51 -5.16 -25.73
C GLY A 305 -18.58 -6.06 -26.56
N PRO A 306 -18.04 -5.54 -27.68
CA PRO A 306 -17.06 -6.27 -28.47
C PRO A 306 -15.78 -6.51 -27.65
N VAL A 307 -15.04 -7.58 -27.98
CA VAL A 307 -13.73 -7.83 -27.41
C VAL A 307 -12.75 -6.77 -27.91
N VAL A 308 -12.18 -5.98 -26.98
CA VAL A 308 -11.24 -4.91 -27.29
C VAL A 308 -9.79 -5.38 -27.18
N LEU A 309 -9.46 -6.19 -26.16
CA LEU A 309 -8.16 -6.84 -26.01
C LEU A 309 -8.34 -8.35 -25.80
N GLU A 310 -7.49 -9.13 -26.44
CA GLU A 310 -7.51 -10.60 -26.31
C GLU A 310 -6.09 -11.15 -26.22
N ALA A 311 -5.84 -11.97 -25.23
CA ALA A 311 -4.64 -12.78 -25.08
C ALA A 311 -4.95 -14.20 -25.52
N ARG A 312 -4.28 -14.70 -26.58
CA ARG A 312 -4.44 -16.05 -27.11
C ARG A 312 -3.23 -16.91 -26.79
N ASN A 313 -3.35 -17.80 -25.81
CA ASN A 313 -2.34 -18.79 -25.44
C ASN A 313 -0.94 -18.16 -25.17
N LEU A 314 -0.89 -17.03 -24.45
CA LEU A 314 0.34 -16.31 -24.22
C LEU A 314 1.31 -17.10 -23.35
N THR A 315 2.52 -17.34 -23.86
CA THR A 315 3.65 -17.84 -23.08
C THR A 315 4.81 -16.88 -23.22
N VAL A 316 5.33 -16.42 -22.09
CA VAL A 316 6.45 -15.48 -22.01
C VAL A 316 7.54 -16.05 -21.13
N GLU A 317 8.78 -16.03 -21.65
CA GLU A 317 9.98 -16.43 -20.91
C GLU A 317 10.98 -15.27 -20.92
N TYR A 318 11.51 -14.94 -19.73
CA TYR A 318 12.67 -14.06 -19.62
C TYR A 318 13.96 -14.88 -19.69
N PRO A 319 14.98 -14.41 -20.42
CA PRO A 319 16.26 -15.08 -20.48
C PRO A 319 16.95 -15.03 -19.11
N GLY A 320 17.64 -16.10 -18.73
CA GLY A 320 18.40 -16.21 -17.49
C GLY A 320 18.87 -17.66 -17.30
N PRO A 321 19.86 -17.93 -16.46
CA PRO A 321 20.25 -19.26 -16.02
C PRO A 321 19.65 -19.58 -14.62
N PRO A 322 18.52 -20.31 -14.49
CA PRO A 322 17.62 -20.83 -15.53
C PRO A 322 16.66 -19.77 -16.08
N PRO A 323 16.09 -19.97 -17.29
CA PRO A 323 15.09 -19.07 -17.84
C PRO A 323 13.80 -19.07 -16.99
N VAL A 324 13.19 -17.91 -16.80
CA VAL A 324 11.99 -17.74 -16.00
C VAL A 324 10.76 -17.64 -16.90
N THR A 325 9.84 -18.58 -16.77
CA THR A 325 8.54 -18.53 -17.47
C THR A 325 7.57 -17.65 -16.68
N ALA A 326 7.35 -16.45 -17.15
CA ALA A 326 6.49 -15.46 -16.50
C ALA A 326 5.00 -15.57 -16.85
N LEU A 327 4.65 -16.06 -18.06
CA LEU A 327 3.28 -16.39 -18.46
C LEU A 327 3.24 -17.80 -19.05
N ARG A 328 2.19 -18.57 -18.72
CA ARG A 328 2.01 -19.97 -19.07
C ARG A 328 0.63 -20.21 -19.68
N ASP A 329 0.54 -20.19 -21.01
CA ASP A 329 -0.70 -20.45 -21.77
C ASP A 329 -1.89 -19.57 -21.31
N VAL A 330 -1.65 -18.26 -21.13
CA VAL A 330 -2.68 -17.33 -20.68
C VAL A 330 -3.67 -17.05 -21.80
N ARG A 331 -4.95 -17.19 -21.48
CA ARG A 331 -6.10 -16.83 -22.34
C ARG A 331 -6.95 -15.85 -21.58
N LEU A 332 -7.25 -14.71 -22.21
CA LEU A 332 -8.04 -13.64 -21.59
C LEU A 332 -8.69 -12.77 -22.66
N GLU A 333 -9.96 -12.48 -22.49
CA GLU A 333 -10.71 -11.51 -23.28
C GLU A 333 -11.11 -10.34 -22.38
N ILE A 334 -10.86 -9.12 -22.83
CA ILE A 334 -11.33 -7.88 -22.21
C ILE A 334 -12.31 -7.24 -23.20
N ARG A 335 -13.48 -6.87 -22.70
CA ARG A 335 -14.54 -6.27 -23.51
C ARG A 335 -14.59 -4.77 -23.31
N GLN A 336 -15.07 -4.07 -24.33
CA GLN A 336 -15.24 -2.63 -24.28
C GLN A 336 -16.18 -2.23 -23.14
N GLY A 337 -15.79 -1.21 -22.38
CA GLY A 337 -16.55 -0.70 -21.24
C GLY A 337 -16.47 -1.56 -19.98
N GLU A 338 -15.52 -2.51 -19.87
CA GLU A 338 -15.26 -3.20 -18.61
C GLU A 338 -14.36 -2.39 -17.68
N PHE A 339 -14.60 -2.50 -16.39
CA PHE A 339 -13.61 -2.14 -15.35
C PHE A 339 -13.13 -3.44 -14.70
N VAL A 340 -11.91 -3.85 -15.05
CA VAL A 340 -11.32 -5.12 -14.64
C VAL A 340 -10.22 -4.88 -13.62
N GLY A 341 -10.34 -5.53 -12.46
CA GLY A 341 -9.27 -5.65 -11.47
C GLY A 341 -8.38 -6.85 -11.78
N ILE A 342 -7.06 -6.70 -11.65
CA ILE A 342 -6.10 -7.81 -11.75
C ILE A 342 -5.27 -7.84 -10.48
N ILE A 343 -5.34 -8.93 -9.73
CA ILE A 343 -4.62 -9.13 -8.47
C ILE A 343 -3.77 -10.40 -8.50
N GLY A 344 -2.86 -10.55 -7.55
CA GLY A 344 -1.97 -11.71 -7.42
C GLY A 344 -0.61 -11.31 -6.88
N GLN A 345 0.19 -12.28 -6.43
CA GLN A 345 1.53 -12.06 -5.89
C GLN A 345 2.48 -11.34 -6.86
N ASN A 346 3.58 -10.79 -6.33
CA ASN A 346 4.69 -10.37 -7.16
C ASN A 346 5.26 -11.59 -7.90
N GLY A 347 5.63 -11.40 -9.17
CA GLY A 347 6.05 -12.51 -10.02
C GLY A 347 4.93 -13.39 -10.57
N SER A 348 3.64 -13.15 -10.25
CA SER A 348 2.52 -13.91 -10.83
C SER A 348 2.27 -13.63 -12.32
N GLY A 349 2.96 -12.65 -12.92
CA GLY A 349 2.89 -12.36 -14.35
C GLY A 349 2.04 -11.14 -14.72
N LYS A 350 1.44 -10.39 -13.76
CA LYS A 350 0.56 -9.23 -14.02
C LYS A 350 1.19 -8.18 -14.95
N SER A 351 2.33 -7.62 -14.55
CA SER A 351 3.02 -6.58 -15.34
C SER A 351 3.57 -7.15 -16.65
N THR A 352 3.90 -8.46 -16.72
CA THR A 352 4.29 -9.12 -17.97
C THR A 352 3.11 -9.19 -18.95
N LEU A 353 1.91 -9.52 -18.46
CA LEU A 353 0.69 -9.53 -19.27
C LEU A 353 0.40 -8.13 -19.83
N VAL A 354 0.48 -7.11 -18.99
CA VAL A 354 0.29 -5.71 -19.41
C VAL A 354 1.32 -5.27 -20.44
N LYS A 355 2.61 -5.59 -20.25
CA LYS A 355 3.66 -5.30 -21.25
C LYS A 355 3.37 -5.96 -22.60
N CYS A 356 2.74 -7.14 -22.59
CA CYS A 356 2.29 -7.76 -23.84
C CYS A 356 1.11 -6.98 -24.47
N PHE A 357 0.12 -6.54 -23.67
CA PHE A 357 -1.03 -5.78 -24.14
C PHE A 357 -0.68 -4.44 -24.77
N VAL A 358 0.39 -3.79 -24.30
CA VAL A 358 0.88 -2.53 -24.88
C VAL A 358 2.03 -2.72 -25.90
N GLY A 359 2.33 -3.95 -26.30
CA GLY A 359 3.34 -4.26 -27.31
C GLY A 359 4.79 -4.06 -26.89
N LEU A 360 5.06 -3.75 -25.59
CA LEU A 360 6.41 -3.60 -25.04
C LEU A 360 7.14 -4.93 -24.91
N LEU A 361 6.41 -6.03 -24.80
CA LEU A 361 6.97 -7.37 -24.69
C LEU A 361 6.31 -8.30 -25.71
N ARG A 362 7.14 -9.07 -26.45
CA ARG A 362 6.66 -10.05 -27.41
C ARG A 362 6.59 -11.42 -26.77
N PRO A 363 5.42 -12.11 -26.81
CA PRO A 363 5.32 -13.45 -26.28
C PRO A 363 6.14 -14.44 -27.12
N LYS A 364 6.70 -15.47 -26.46
CA LYS A 364 7.38 -16.61 -27.09
C LYS A 364 6.40 -17.48 -27.87
N LYS A 365 5.17 -17.65 -27.34
CA LYS A 365 4.06 -18.35 -27.99
C LYS A 365 2.78 -17.55 -27.79
N GLY A 366 1.85 -17.74 -28.70
CA GLY A 366 0.58 -17.02 -28.69
C GLY A 366 0.66 -15.62 -29.29
N GLU A 367 -0.43 -14.90 -29.20
CA GLU A 367 -0.56 -13.56 -29.78
C GLU A 367 -1.52 -12.69 -28.97
N VAL A 368 -1.34 -11.37 -29.07
CA VAL A 368 -2.27 -10.38 -28.52
C VAL A 368 -3.06 -9.79 -29.67
N MET A 369 -4.39 -9.73 -29.51
CA MET A 369 -5.29 -9.11 -30.45
C MET A 369 -5.86 -7.82 -29.85
N PHE A 370 -5.96 -6.79 -30.67
CA PHE A 370 -6.68 -5.56 -30.40
C PHE A 370 -7.81 -5.40 -31.42
N GLN A 371 -9.06 -5.39 -30.96
CA GLN A 371 -10.24 -5.32 -31.83
C GLN A 371 -10.19 -6.34 -32.99
N GLY A 372 -9.83 -7.59 -32.68
CA GLY A 372 -9.73 -8.68 -33.65
C GLY A 372 -8.51 -8.63 -34.60
N GLN A 373 -7.63 -7.65 -34.46
CA GLN A 373 -6.40 -7.55 -35.26
C GLN A 373 -5.17 -7.84 -34.39
N ASN A 374 -4.19 -8.57 -34.95
CA ASN A 374 -2.96 -8.87 -34.23
C ASN A 374 -2.20 -7.58 -33.90
N LEU A 375 -1.85 -7.38 -32.62
CA LEU A 375 -1.20 -6.16 -32.13
C LEU A 375 0.14 -5.86 -32.84
N ARG A 376 0.81 -6.87 -33.37
CA ARG A 376 2.05 -6.72 -34.14
C ARG A 376 1.91 -5.91 -35.43
N ARG A 377 0.68 -5.70 -35.89
CA ARG A 377 0.39 -4.89 -37.11
C ARG A 377 0.39 -3.38 -36.83
N PHE A 378 0.32 -3.01 -35.56
CA PHE A 378 0.27 -1.62 -35.15
C PHE A 378 1.69 -1.09 -34.80
N SER A 379 1.97 0.12 -35.15
CA SER A 379 3.14 0.86 -34.66
C SER A 379 2.99 1.20 -33.18
N VAL A 380 4.11 1.48 -32.51
CA VAL A 380 4.10 1.87 -31.09
C VAL A 380 3.21 3.11 -30.86
N GLY A 381 3.25 4.10 -31.76
CA GLY A 381 2.42 5.30 -31.68
C GLY A 381 0.91 5.01 -31.82
N GLU A 382 0.53 4.07 -32.71
CA GLU A 382 -0.86 3.65 -32.87
C GLU A 382 -1.37 2.89 -31.65
N ILE A 383 -0.51 2.07 -31.02
CA ILE A 383 -0.85 1.37 -29.78
C ILE A 383 -1.02 2.41 -28.65
N ALA A 384 -0.07 3.32 -28.48
CA ALA A 384 -0.09 4.32 -27.42
C ALA A 384 -1.31 5.26 -27.48
N ARG A 385 -1.82 5.53 -28.69
CA ARG A 385 -3.05 6.30 -28.89
C ARG A 385 -4.30 5.55 -28.45
N ARG A 386 -4.30 4.22 -28.48
CA ARG A 386 -5.47 3.36 -28.21
C ARG A 386 -5.44 2.72 -26.84
N ILE A 387 -4.24 2.40 -26.36
CA ILE A 387 -4.03 1.70 -25.08
C ILE A 387 -3.05 2.55 -24.25
N GLY A 388 -3.59 3.28 -23.28
CA GLY A 388 -2.79 4.06 -22.35
C GLY A 388 -2.26 3.16 -21.21
N LEU A 389 -0.98 3.33 -20.88
CA LEU A 389 -0.35 2.65 -19.75
C LEU A 389 0.18 3.69 -18.76
N VAL A 390 -0.25 3.56 -17.51
CA VAL A 390 0.32 4.27 -16.35
C VAL A 390 1.21 3.29 -15.61
N LEU A 391 2.51 3.62 -15.52
CA LEU A 391 3.51 2.76 -14.88
C LEU A 391 3.44 2.83 -13.35
N GLN A 392 3.91 1.79 -12.69
CA GLN A 392 4.02 1.71 -11.23
C GLN A 392 4.86 2.85 -10.64
N ASN A 393 6.01 3.17 -11.23
CA ASN A 393 6.82 4.31 -10.83
C ASN A 393 6.67 5.44 -11.86
N PRO A 394 6.08 6.60 -11.50
CA PRO A 394 5.90 7.72 -12.41
C PRO A 394 7.22 8.30 -12.90
N ASP A 395 8.32 8.15 -12.17
CA ASP A 395 9.62 8.70 -12.51
C ASP A 395 10.22 8.06 -13.77
N TYR A 396 9.76 6.87 -14.15
CA TYR A 396 10.12 6.22 -15.42
C TYR A 396 9.30 6.72 -16.61
N GLN A 397 8.27 7.51 -16.35
CA GLN A 397 7.35 8.01 -17.36
C GLN A 397 7.53 9.52 -17.60
N LEU A 398 8.02 10.27 -16.60
CA LEU A 398 8.15 11.73 -16.62
C LEU A 398 9.60 12.12 -16.92
N PHE A 399 9.82 13.02 -17.89
CA PHE A 399 11.17 13.39 -18.31
C PHE A 399 11.31 14.81 -18.91
N THR A 400 10.21 15.57 -19.02
CA THR A 400 10.24 16.91 -19.61
C THR A 400 10.52 18.01 -18.57
N VAL A 401 10.63 19.26 -19.02
CA VAL A 401 11.02 20.41 -18.18
C VAL A 401 9.86 21.07 -17.45
N SER A 402 8.61 20.79 -17.85
CA SER A 402 7.42 21.28 -17.17
C SER A 402 6.28 20.26 -17.23
N CYS A 403 5.31 20.38 -16.30
CA CYS A 403 4.12 19.51 -16.30
C CYS A 403 3.29 19.68 -17.60
N ARG A 404 3.23 20.90 -18.13
CA ARG A 404 2.58 21.19 -19.41
C ARG A 404 3.27 20.49 -20.55
N ASP A 405 4.60 20.54 -20.61
CA ASP A 405 5.37 19.89 -21.67
C ASP A 405 5.28 18.37 -21.61
N GLU A 406 5.12 17.80 -20.43
CA GLU A 406 4.92 16.36 -20.26
C GLU A 406 3.65 15.88 -20.98
N VAL A 407 2.54 16.56 -20.79
CA VAL A 407 1.29 16.24 -21.48
C VAL A 407 1.39 16.54 -22.97
N ARG A 408 1.98 17.69 -23.34
CA ARG A 408 2.15 18.15 -24.74
C ARG A 408 3.00 17.17 -25.55
N PHE A 409 4.05 16.62 -24.96
CA PHE A 409 4.95 15.68 -25.64
C PHE A 409 4.21 14.46 -26.19
N GLY A 410 3.35 13.83 -25.38
CA GLY A 410 2.56 12.70 -25.82
C GLY A 410 1.63 13.06 -27.00
N LEU A 411 0.92 14.17 -26.88
CA LEU A 411 -0.04 14.64 -27.90
C LEU A 411 0.64 14.90 -29.25
N ARG A 412 1.81 15.53 -29.24
CA ARG A 412 2.60 15.77 -30.46
C ARG A 412 3.06 14.47 -31.12
N ASN A 413 3.56 13.54 -30.32
CA ASN A 413 4.08 12.28 -30.85
C ASN A 413 3.00 11.38 -31.47
N VAL A 414 1.76 11.49 -31.02
CA VAL A 414 0.64 10.78 -31.65
C VAL A 414 -0.02 11.59 -32.77
N GLY A 415 0.49 12.77 -33.10
CA GLY A 415 0.05 13.59 -34.25
C GLY A 415 -1.28 14.30 -34.03
N VAL A 416 -1.55 14.78 -32.79
CA VAL A 416 -2.66 15.70 -32.54
C VAL A 416 -2.40 17.02 -33.21
N PRO A 417 -3.37 17.66 -33.91
CA PRO A 417 -3.22 18.99 -34.49
C PRO A 417 -2.76 20.03 -33.47
N GLU A 418 -1.83 20.88 -33.82
CA GLU A 418 -1.19 21.84 -32.88
C GLU A 418 -2.24 22.74 -32.17
N GLU A 419 -3.30 23.12 -32.89
CA GLU A 419 -4.41 23.92 -32.36
C GLU A 419 -5.24 23.22 -31.28
N GLU A 420 -5.22 21.89 -31.22
CA GLU A 420 -5.91 21.11 -30.22
C GLU A 420 -5.05 20.77 -28.99
N ILE A 421 -3.72 20.96 -29.09
CA ILE A 421 -2.79 20.49 -28.05
C ILE A 421 -3.00 21.27 -26.75
N ASP A 422 -2.92 22.59 -26.77
CA ASP A 422 -3.03 23.40 -25.55
C ASP A 422 -4.37 23.26 -24.83
N PRO A 423 -5.53 23.26 -25.51
CA PRO A 423 -6.80 22.94 -24.86
C PRO A 423 -6.83 21.58 -24.17
N ARG A 424 -6.26 20.54 -24.80
CA ARG A 424 -6.19 19.21 -24.20
C ARG A 424 -5.22 19.14 -23.01
N VAL A 425 -4.11 19.86 -23.07
CA VAL A 425 -3.16 19.98 -21.96
C VAL A 425 -3.83 20.61 -20.74
N ASP A 426 -4.50 21.75 -20.94
CA ASP A 426 -5.17 22.47 -19.85
C ASP A 426 -6.30 21.63 -19.21
N GLU A 427 -7.07 20.91 -20.05
CA GLU A 427 -8.10 20.00 -19.57
C GLU A 427 -7.50 18.82 -18.79
N ALA A 428 -6.43 18.20 -19.28
CA ALA A 428 -5.78 17.09 -18.62
C ALA A 428 -5.23 17.48 -17.23
N LEU A 429 -4.56 18.62 -17.13
CA LEU A 429 -4.03 19.13 -15.87
C LEU A 429 -5.17 19.49 -14.90
N ARG A 430 -6.27 20.06 -15.38
CA ARG A 430 -7.45 20.39 -14.57
C ARG A 430 -8.12 19.13 -14.00
N ARG A 431 -8.28 18.07 -14.81
CA ARG A 431 -8.87 16.80 -14.38
C ARG A 431 -8.16 16.18 -13.19
N VAL A 432 -6.85 16.42 -13.05
CA VAL A 432 -6.03 15.90 -11.95
C VAL A 432 -5.71 16.93 -10.87
N GLY A 433 -6.16 18.21 -11.03
CA GLY A 433 -5.96 19.30 -10.07
C GLY A 433 -4.52 19.82 -10.04
N LEU A 434 -3.83 19.80 -11.21
CA LEU A 434 -2.45 20.26 -11.35
C LEU A 434 -2.30 21.53 -12.22
N GLU A 435 -3.36 22.23 -12.52
CA GLU A 435 -3.35 23.44 -13.35
C GLU A 435 -2.44 24.54 -12.79
N ALA A 436 -2.41 24.70 -11.46
CA ALA A 436 -1.52 25.68 -10.79
C ALA A 436 -0.03 25.33 -10.90
N TYR A 437 0.29 24.10 -11.26
CA TYR A 437 1.66 23.59 -11.37
C TYR A 437 2.09 23.35 -12.82
N ALA A 438 1.33 23.87 -13.81
CA ALA A 438 1.55 23.62 -15.23
C ALA A 438 2.99 23.88 -15.69
N ASP A 439 3.61 24.96 -15.21
CA ASP A 439 4.96 25.38 -15.59
C ASP A 439 6.04 24.87 -14.62
N LEU A 440 5.65 24.07 -13.59
CA LEU A 440 6.60 23.52 -12.64
C LEU A 440 7.32 22.31 -13.23
N PHE A 441 8.61 22.17 -12.90
CA PHE A 441 9.38 20.95 -13.22
C PHE A 441 8.76 19.74 -12.51
N PRO A 442 8.42 18.63 -13.22
CA PRO A 442 7.68 17.51 -12.66
C PRO A 442 8.27 16.93 -11.37
N PHE A 443 9.60 16.86 -11.27
CA PHE A 443 10.26 16.30 -10.07
C PHE A 443 10.25 17.23 -8.84
N ARG A 444 9.71 18.43 -8.95
CA ARG A 444 9.37 19.28 -7.79
C ARG A 444 8.00 18.96 -7.20
N LEU A 445 7.17 18.21 -7.92
CA LEU A 445 5.90 17.71 -7.40
C LEU A 445 6.14 16.62 -6.35
N SER A 446 5.16 16.45 -5.46
CA SER A 446 5.11 15.27 -4.59
C SER A 446 5.03 13.98 -5.43
N PHE A 447 5.43 12.84 -4.86
CA PHE A 447 5.33 11.56 -5.56
C PHE A 447 3.88 11.24 -6.00
N GLY A 448 2.89 11.61 -5.16
CA GLY A 448 1.47 11.47 -5.50
C GLY A 448 1.04 12.33 -6.67
N ASP A 449 1.51 13.59 -6.73
CA ASP A 449 1.17 14.50 -7.82
C ASP A 449 1.91 14.16 -9.12
N ARG A 450 3.16 13.64 -9.04
CA ARG A 450 3.83 13.06 -10.21
C ARG A 450 3.02 11.92 -10.83
N ARG A 451 2.42 11.08 -9.98
CA ARG A 451 1.57 10.00 -10.46
C ARG A 451 0.29 10.51 -11.12
N LYS A 452 -0.36 11.53 -10.55
CA LYS A 452 -1.49 12.21 -11.18
C LYS A 452 -1.10 12.81 -12.53
N LEU A 453 0.09 13.42 -12.64
CA LEU A 453 0.62 13.96 -13.90
C LEU A 453 0.80 12.84 -14.95
N ALA A 454 1.34 11.69 -14.57
CA ALA A 454 1.49 10.53 -15.46
C ALA A 454 0.12 10.04 -15.97
N VAL A 455 -0.89 9.99 -15.09
CA VAL A 455 -2.28 9.66 -15.46
C VAL A 455 -2.83 10.71 -16.43
N ALA A 456 -2.64 12.01 -16.15
CA ALA A 456 -3.10 13.11 -17.01
C ALA A 456 -2.48 13.04 -18.41
N ALA A 457 -1.15 12.83 -18.49
CA ALA A 457 -0.44 12.70 -19.76
C ALA A 457 -0.93 11.51 -20.58
N THR A 458 -1.25 10.39 -19.91
CA THR A 458 -1.79 9.19 -20.57
C THR A 458 -3.23 9.41 -21.05
N MET A 459 -4.10 9.95 -20.20
CA MET A 459 -5.52 10.19 -20.54
C MET A 459 -5.70 11.26 -21.63
N ALA A 460 -4.81 12.24 -21.70
CA ALA A 460 -4.85 13.30 -22.72
C ALA A 460 -4.79 12.74 -24.16
N LEU A 461 -4.16 11.58 -24.35
CA LEU A 461 -4.09 10.89 -25.65
C LEU A 461 -5.46 10.39 -26.14
N GLY A 462 -6.46 10.30 -25.24
CA GLY A 462 -7.79 9.78 -25.52
C GLY A 462 -7.80 8.28 -25.82
N PRO A 463 -7.16 7.43 -24.99
CA PRO A 463 -7.10 5.99 -25.23
C PRO A 463 -8.50 5.36 -25.11
N GLU A 464 -8.70 4.21 -25.77
CA GLU A 464 -9.90 3.37 -25.62
C GLU A 464 -9.80 2.47 -24.38
N VAL A 465 -8.55 2.09 -24.02
CA VAL A 465 -8.22 1.25 -22.88
C VAL A 465 -7.21 1.96 -22.02
N LEU A 466 -7.49 2.11 -20.73
CA LEU A 466 -6.56 2.63 -19.72
C LEU A 466 -6.07 1.48 -18.84
N ILE A 467 -4.77 1.24 -18.85
CA ILE A 467 -4.12 0.25 -17.97
C ILE A 467 -3.35 1.01 -16.90
N MET A 468 -3.60 0.67 -15.63
CA MET A 468 -2.91 1.24 -14.49
C MET A 468 -2.17 0.13 -13.74
N ASP A 469 -0.84 0.12 -13.81
CA ASP A 469 0.00 -0.89 -13.15
C ASP A 469 0.41 -0.38 -11.76
N GLU A 470 -0.18 -0.97 -10.70
CA GLU A 470 0.05 -0.64 -9.28
C GLU A 470 -0.03 0.87 -8.96
N PRO A 471 -1.12 1.57 -9.35
CA PRO A 471 -1.20 3.03 -9.19
C PRO A 471 -1.24 3.48 -7.73
N THR A 472 -1.52 2.58 -6.78
CA THR A 472 -1.77 2.87 -5.37
C THR A 472 -0.56 2.62 -4.46
N THR A 473 0.50 2.02 -4.95
CA THR A 473 1.73 1.74 -4.20
C THR A 473 2.36 3.02 -3.64
N ALA A 474 2.77 3.03 -2.38
CA ALA A 474 3.35 4.18 -1.67
C ALA A 474 2.45 5.45 -1.64
N GLN A 475 1.13 5.28 -1.80
CA GLN A 475 0.15 6.34 -1.62
C GLN A 475 -0.55 6.23 -0.28
N ASP A 476 -0.83 7.40 0.33
CA ASP A 476 -1.74 7.46 1.46
C ASP A 476 -3.19 7.11 1.04
N HIS A 477 -4.06 6.93 2.02
CA HIS A 477 -5.46 6.57 1.77
C HIS A 477 -6.15 7.52 0.79
N ARG A 478 -5.97 8.83 0.96
CA ARG A 478 -6.59 9.85 0.11
C ARG A 478 -6.08 9.79 -1.33
N GLY A 479 -4.76 9.63 -1.50
CA GLY A 479 -4.13 9.53 -2.83
C GLY A 479 -4.58 8.30 -3.61
N ARG A 480 -4.71 7.13 -2.94
CA ARG A 480 -5.23 5.90 -3.56
C ARG A 480 -6.62 6.09 -4.15
N TYR A 481 -7.54 6.67 -3.38
CA TYR A 481 -8.91 6.91 -3.85
C TYR A 481 -8.99 7.99 -4.94
N GLN A 482 -8.16 9.02 -4.89
CA GLN A 482 -8.12 10.02 -5.97
C GLN A 482 -7.73 9.42 -7.32
N LEU A 483 -6.75 8.52 -7.34
CA LEU A 483 -6.33 7.82 -8.56
C LEU A 483 -7.39 6.85 -9.07
N ALA A 484 -8.02 6.08 -8.17
CA ALA A 484 -9.10 5.18 -8.55
C ALA A 484 -10.32 5.95 -9.08
N GLU A 485 -10.60 7.13 -8.52
CA GLU A 485 -11.68 8.01 -8.98
C GLU A 485 -11.43 8.57 -10.39
N LEU A 486 -10.17 8.85 -10.78
CA LEU A 486 -9.83 9.20 -12.15
C LEU A 486 -10.13 8.03 -13.11
N ALA A 487 -9.77 6.80 -12.73
CA ALA A 487 -10.08 5.61 -13.52
C ALA A 487 -11.60 5.37 -13.63
N ARG A 488 -12.36 5.59 -12.53
CA ARG A 488 -13.82 5.49 -12.53
C ARG A 488 -14.45 6.47 -13.51
N ARG A 489 -14.04 7.75 -13.49
CA ARG A 489 -14.56 8.76 -14.42
C ARG A 489 -14.27 8.40 -15.86
N PHE A 490 -13.06 7.93 -16.15
CA PHE A 490 -12.70 7.45 -17.48
C PHE A 490 -13.61 6.28 -17.93
N HIS A 491 -13.90 5.35 -17.02
CA HIS A 491 -14.82 4.25 -17.29
C HIS A 491 -16.26 4.73 -17.54
N GLU A 492 -16.77 5.68 -16.74
CA GLU A 492 -18.11 6.25 -16.92
C GLU A 492 -18.25 7.06 -18.22
N GLU A 493 -17.16 7.61 -18.75
CA GLU A 493 -17.09 8.22 -20.08
C GLU A 493 -17.07 7.17 -21.22
N GLY A 494 -17.19 5.87 -20.92
CA GLY A 494 -17.24 4.76 -21.87
C GLY A 494 -15.89 4.08 -22.13
N GLY A 495 -14.84 4.45 -21.40
CA GLY A 495 -13.52 3.83 -21.48
C GLY A 495 -13.47 2.44 -20.85
N THR A 496 -12.50 1.64 -21.27
CA THR A 496 -12.19 0.33 -20.67
C THR A 496 -11.02 0.49 -19.72
N VAL A 497 -11.14 -0.05 -18.48
CA VAL A 497 -10.10 0.07 -17.45
C VAL A 497 -9.57 -1.28 -17.04
N LEU A 498 -8.24 -1.43 -17.02
CA LEU A 498 -7.56 -2.54 -16.36
C LEU A 498 -6.72 -1.95 -15.20
N MET A 499 -7.06 -2.31 -13.96
CA MET A 499 -6.34 -1.85 -12.78
C MET A 499 -5.65 -3.02 -12.10
N ILE A 500 -4.32 -2.99 -12.10
CA ILE A 500 -3.51 -3.92 -11.31
C ILE A 500 -3.23 -3.25 -9.97
N THR A 501 -3.61 -3.90 -8.87
CA THR A 501 -3.31 -3.40 -7.52
C THR A 501 -3.41 -4.52 -6.50
N HIS A 502 -2.77 -4.31 -5.35
CA HIS A 502 -2.92 -5.17 -4.18
C HIS A 502 -4.01 -4.66 -3.21
N ASP A 503 -4.64 -3.51 -3.51
CA ASP A 503 -5.69 -2.92 -2.68
C ASP A 503 -7.05 -3.56 -3.02
N VAL A 504 -7.41 -4.58 -2.26
CA VAL A 504 -8.66 -5.33 -2.43
C VAL A 504 -9.92 -4.49 -2.18
N ASP A 505 -9.83 -3.46 -1.30
CA ASP A 505 -10.94 -2.56 -1.02
C ASP A 505 -11.27 -1.67 -2.22
N LEU A 506 -10.24 -1.19 -2.94
CA LEU A 506 -10.43 -0.45 -4.19
C LEU A 506 -11.03 -1.34 -5.29
N ILE A 507 -10.51 -2.56 -5.43
CA ILE A 507 -11.06 -3.52 -6.41
C ILE A 507 -12.51 -3.82 -6.10
N ALA A 508 -12.85 -4.10 -4.84
CA ALA A 508 -14.23 -4.36 -4.41
C ALA A 508 -15.18 -3.20 -4.72
N ARG A 509 -14.67 -1.96 -4.66
CA ARG A 509 -15.47 -0.76 -4.86
C ARG A 509 -15.67 -0.38 -6.33
N TYR A 510 -14.66 -0.60 -7.18
CA TYR A 510 -14.64 -0.05 -8.55
C TYR A 510 -14.68 -1.11 -9.65
N ALA A 511 -14.09 -2.30 -9.44
CA ALA A 511 -14.00 -3.31 -10.48
C ALA A 511 -15.25 -4.23 -10.50
N GLN A 512 -15.85 -4.36 -11.66
CA GLN A 512 -16.99 -5.26 -11.89
C GLN A 512 -16.54 -6.71 -12.05
N ARG A 513 -15.33 -6.90 -12.61
CA ARG A 513 -14.71 -8.20 -12.88
C ARG A 513 -13.34 -8.24 -12.23
N LEU A 514 -13.02 -9.37 -11.64
CA LEU A 514 -11.77 -9.60 -10.96
C LEU A 514 -11.05 -10.81 -11.55
N ILE A 515 -9.79 -10.61 -11.91
CA ILE A 515 -8.88 -11.65 -12.39
C ILE A 515 -7.81 -11.86 -11.32
N VAL A 516 -7.62 -13.10 -10.91
CA VAL A 516 -6.55 -13.49 -9.97
C VAL A 516 -5.49 -14.25 -10.74
N MET A 517 -4.25 -13.74 -10.70
CA MET A 517 -3.11 -14.40 -11.32
C MET A 517 -2.24 -15.11 -10.29
N HIS A 518 -1.81 -16.33 -10.63
CA HIS A 518 -0.90 -17.14 -9.81
C HIS A 518 0.07 -17.91 -10.71
N GLU A 519 1.37 -17.86 -10.42
CA GLU A 519 2.44 -18.57 -11.13
C GLU A 519 2.37 -18.49 -12.68
N GLY A 520 2.06 -17.32 -13.20
CA GLY A 520 1.98 -17.06 -14.64
C GLY A 520 0.70 -17.55 -15.31
N ARG A 521 -0.34 -17.91 -14.55
CA ARG A 521 -1.64 -18.38 -15.02
C ARG A 521 -2.78 -17.54 -14.45
N ILE A 522 -3.92 -17.57 -15.09
CA ILE A 522 -5.17 -17.08 -14.50
C ILE A 522 -5.70 -18.19 -13.59
N LEU A 523 -5.82 -17.90 -12.31
CA LEU A 523 -6.38 -18.78 -11.29
C LEU A 523 -7.90 -18.64 -11.21
N LEU A 524 -8.39 -17.39 -11.14
CA LEU A 524 -9.81 -17.05 -11.10
C LEU A 524 -10.09 -15.90 -12.06
N ASP A 525 -11.29 -15.90 -12.64
CA ASP A 525 -11.79 -14.85 -13.52
C ASP A 525 -13.33 -14.84 -13.45
N GLY A 526 -13.91 -13.73 -13.03
CA GLY A 526 -15.37 -13.61 -12.89
C GLY A 526 -15.82 -12.30 -12.25
N PRO A 527 -17.13 -12.19 -11.93
CA PRO A 527 -17.67 -11.07 -11.17
C PRO A 527 -16.91 -10.91 -9.85
N THR A 528 -16.55 -9.67 -9.50
CA THR A 528 -15.73 -9.37 -8.31
C THR A 528 -16.28 -10.02 -7.03
N PRO A 529 -17.59 -9.98 -6.71
CA PRO A 529 -18.12 -10.65 -5.53
C PRO A 529 -17.99 -12.17 -5.55
N GLU A 530 -18.18 -12.80 -6.72
CA GLU A 530 -18.07 -14.25 -6.87
C GLU A 530 -16.62 -14.74 -6.70
N VAL A 531 -15.66 -13.95 -7.17
CA VAL A 531 -14.24 -14.24 -7.00
C VAL A 531 -13.85 -14.08 -5.52
N PHE A 532 -14.29 -13.02 -4.84
CA PHE A 532 -14.01 -12.85 -3.41
C PHE A 532 -14.69 -13.90 -2.52
N ALA A 533 -15.76 -14.55 -2.98
CA ALA A 533 -16.38 -15.66 -2.27
C ALA A 533 -15.53 -16.94 -2.28
N GLN A 534 -14.57 -17.08 -3.20
CA GLN A 534 -13.72 -18.27 -3.36
C GLN A 534 -12.46 -18.19 -2.47
N VAL A 535 -12.66 -18.13 -1.15
CA VAL A 535 -11.58 -17.87 -0.17
C VAL A 535 -10.43 -18.87 -0.25
N GLU A 536 -10.73 -20.17 -0.43
CA GLU A 536 -9.70 -21.22 -0.49
C GLU A 536 -8.81 -21.08 -1.74
N GLU A 537 -9.37 -20.67 -2.88
CA GLU A 537 -8.60 -20.42 -4.09
C GLU A 537 -7.77 -19.14 -3.95
N LEU A 538 -8.33 -18.08 -3.35
CA LEU A 538 -7.63 -16.82 -3.09
C LEU A 538 -6.43 -17.00 -2.16
N ARG A 539 -6.53 -17.90 -1.17
CA ARG A 539 -5.42 -18.25 -0.27
C ARG A 539 -4.19 -18.77 -1.01
N LYS A 540 -4.36 -19.49 -2.14
CA LYS A 540 -3.24 -19.95 -2.98
C LYS A 540 -2.40 -18.79 -3.52
N SER A 541 -3.02 -17.64 -3.71
CA SER A 541 -2.37 -16.40 -4.16
C SER A 541 -2.10 -15.42 -3.02
N PHE A 542 -2.27 -15.85 -1.75
CA PHE A 542 -2.16 -15.03 -0.54
C PHE A 542 -3.04 -13.76 -0.57
N VAL A 543 -4.11 -13.79 -1.35
CA VAL A 543 -5.08 -12.71 -1.40
C VAL A 543 -6.12 -12.91 -0.31
N VAL A 544 -6.29 -11.90 0.52
CA VAL A 544 -7.32 -11.87 1.57
C VAL A 544 -8.47 -10.99 1.07
N PRO A 545 -9.73 -11.48 1.05
CA PRO A 545 -10.88 -10.66 0.67
C PRO A 545 -11.05 -9.44 1.58
N PRO A 546 -11.75 -8.37 1.13
CA PRO A 546 -12.12 -7.24 1.98
C PRO A 546 -12.80 -7.68 3.27
N VAL A 547 -12.59 -6.94 4.36
CA VAL A 547 -13.18 -7.25 5.67
C VAL A 547 -14.71 -7.34 5.60
N ALA A 548 -15.35 -6.47 4.81
CA ALA A 548 -16.80 -6.52 4.60
C ALA A 548 -17.26 -7.84 3.95
N ALA A 549 -16.50 -8.36 2.97
CA ALA A 549 -16.78 -9.65 2.35
C ALA A 549 -16.62 -10.81 3.33
N GLN A 550 -15.56 -10.79 4.15
CA GLN A 550 -15.34 -11.80 5.18
C GLN A 550 -16.48 -11.83 6.22
N LEU A 551 -16.93 -10.64 6.67
CA LEU A 551 -18.06 -10.53 7.58
C LEU A 551 -19.37 -10.98 6.94
N ALA A 552 -19.63 -10.60 5.68
CA ALA A 552 -20.82 -11.05 4.96
C ALA A 552 -20.88 -12.58 4.86
N GLN A 553 -19.77 -13.23 4.56
CA GLN A 553 -19.65 -14.70 4.53
C GLN A 553 -19.89 -15.32 5.92
N ALA A 554 -19.29 -14.75 6.98
CA ALA A 554 -19.48 -15.23 8.36
C ALA A 554 -20.94 -15.07 8.84
N LEU A 555 -21.66 -14.10 8.30
CA LEU A 555 -23.07 -13.78 8.63
C LEU A 555 -24.07 -14.35 7.62
N ALA A 556 -23.63 -15.01 6.54
CA ALA A 556 -24.51 -15.62 5.53
C ALA A 556 -25.55 -16.59 6.12
N PRO A 557 -25.24 -17.41 7.17
CA PRO A 557 -26.25 -18.25 7.80
C PRO A 557 -27.41 -17.49 8.45
N LEU A 558 -27.25 -16.18 8.69
CA LEU A 558 -28.29 -15.30 9.23
C LEU A 558 -29.09 -14.57 8.13
N GLY A 559 -28.78 -14.82 6.85
CA GLY A 559 -29.43 -14.18 5.70
C GLY A 559 -28.74 -12.92 5.19
N VAL A 560 -27.52 -12.60 5.64
CA VAL A 560 -26.69 -11.55 5.02
C VAL A 560 -26.25 -12.03 3.64
N PRO A 561 -26.46 -11.24 2.56
CA PRO A 561 -26.07 -11.65 1.21
C PRO A 561 -24.55 -11.88 1.09
N PRO A 562 -24.10 -13.06 0.62
CA PRO A 562 -22.67 -13.38 0.54
C PRO A 562 -21.93 -12.62 -0.56
N HIS A 563 -22.63 -11.94 -1.46
CA HIS A 563 -22.05 -11.12 -2.52
C HIS A 563 -21.66 -9.71 -2.08
N ILE A 564 -21.86 -9.35 -0.82
CA ILE A 564 -21.41 -8.06 -0.27
C ILE A 564 -19.89 -8.05 -0.21
N THR A 565 -19.29 -6.98 -0.75
CA THR A 565 -17.84 -6.81 -0.80
C THR A 565 -17.36 -5.51 -0.18
N THR A 566 -18.26 -4.52 -0.02
CA THR A 566 -17.91 -3.21 0.50
C THR A 566 -18.59 -2.92 1.85
N LEU A 567 -17.96 -2.05 2.63
CA LEU A 567 -18.47 -1.58 3.91
C LEU A 567 -19.82 -0.86 3.73
N ASP A 568 -19.97 -0.05 2.66
CA ASP A 568 -21.19 0.68 2.38
C ASP A 568 -22.37 -0.28 2.06
N GLU A 569 -22.12 -1.38 1.37
CA GLU A 569 -23.11 -2.42 1.14
C GLU A 569 -23.51 -3.12 2.43
N LEU A 570 -22.52 -3.53 3.24
CA LEU A 570 -22.77 -4.22 4.50
C LEU A 570 -23.63 -3.38 5.44
N THR A 571 -23.35 -2.08 5.55
CA THR A 571 -24.11 -1.16 6.43
C THR A 571 -25.46 -0.74 5.87
N ARG A 572 -25.75 -0.96 4.58
CA ARG A 572 -27.11 -0.87 4.01
C ARG A 572 -27.97 -2.08 4.34
N VAL A 573 -27.36 -3.25 4.42
CA VAL A 573 -28.05 -4.51 4.76
C VAL A 573 -28.25 -4.66 6.27
N LEU A 574 -27.27 -4.27 7.06
CA LEU A 574 -27.34 -4.26 8.52
C LEU A 574 -27.64 -2.85 9.00
N VAL A 575 -28.83 -2.60 9.50
CA VAL A 575 -29.29 -1.24 9.87
C VAL A 575 -29.59 -1.19 11.37
N PRO A 576 -29.05 -0.20 12.11
CA PRO A 576 -29.46 0.04 13.49
C PRO A 576 -30.98 0.29 13.58
N ARG A 577 -31.65 -0.42 14.48
CA ARG A 577 -33.02 -0.03 14.85
C ARG A 577 -32.93 1.14 15.82
N THR A 578 -33.49 2.26 15.43
CA THR A 578 -33.71 3.37 16.38
C THR A 578 -34.52 2.83 17.53
N PRO A 579 -34.15 3.05 18.83
CA PRO A 579 -35.00 2.67 19.94
C PRO A 579 -36.38 3.28 19.66
N GLN A 580 -37.41 2.44 19.58
CA GLN A 580 -38.77 2.95 19.69
C GLN A 580 -38.83 3.59 21.10
N VAL A 581 -38.93 4.88 21.15
CA VAL A 581 -39.41 5.59 22.36
C VAL A 581 -40.81 5.03 22.55
N GLU A 582 -40.96 4.06 23.46
CA GLU A 582 -42.26 3.62 23.92
C GLU A 582 -42.92 4.90 24.45
N GLY A 583 -43.88 5.40 23.68
CA GLY A 583 -44.71 6.53 24.08
C GLY A 583 -45.50 6.14 25.30
N GLU A 584 -45.44 7.01 26.30
CA GLU A 584 -46.37 7.05 27.44
C GLU A 584 -47.83 7.13 26.96
#